data_a220da8996bd3805bc5ebbecd97947e5
#
_entry.id   a220da8996bd3805bc5ebbecd97947e5
#
_cell.length_a   1.000
_cell.length_b   1.000
_cell.length_c   1.000
_cell.angle_alpha   90.00
_cell.angle_beta   90.00
_cell.angle_gamma   90.00
#
_symmetry.space_group_name_H-M   'P 1'
#
loop_
_entity.id
_entity.type
_entity.pdbx_description
1 polymer ?
#
loop_
_entity_poly.entity_id
_entity_poly.type
_entity_poly.pdbx_seq_one_letter_code
_entity_poly.pdbx_strand_id
1 'polypeptide(L)'
;MTEPGGMGIRTRIGEALAGAVRSLGVDGELPDLELGRAKGLGHGDYASPAGLKLARVLRKAPPQIAETIAKTIAVPDGAATAEAAGGYINFRLTAEWLQQLVADVASRGGDYGAADLGRGERLQVEFGSINPTGPMHIGHGRGVILGDSMSRLLDFTGHKVEREYYVNDQNTQARRFGASVWARMHGEEPPEGGYAGAYVTELAEMAKRDLGDLDSLPVEEAQTKVRAYAIGVIVEQLRASVARLNVRYDEWFPESRLWEQGLPQAAIERLRESGFL
;
A
#
# COMPACT_ATOMS: atom_id res chain seq x y z
N MET A 1 -11.80 -12.95 25.73
CA MET A 1 -12.34 -12.04 24.70
C MET A 1 -11.20 -11.11 24.29
N THR A 2 -10.53 -11.40 23.22
CA THR A 2 -9.48 -10.55 22.64
C THR A 2 -10.16 -9.55 21.74
N GLU A 3 -9.97 -8.27 22.04
CA GLU A 3 -10.42 -7.18 21.16
C GLU A 3 -9.81 -7.33 19.75
N PRO A 4 -10.53 -6.97 18.68
CA PRO A 4 -9.99 -6.93 17.33
C PRO A 4 -8.87 -5.87 17.29
N GLY A 5 -7.65 -6.30 17.04
CA GLY A 5 -6.45 -5.47 17.11
C GLY A 5 -5.57 -5.74 18.32
N GLY A 6 -5.54 -6.97 18.83
CA GLY A 6 -4.77 -7.36 20.02
C GLY A 6 -3.33 -6.83 19.96
N MET A 7 -2.98 -5.96 20.92
CA MET A 7 -1.62 -5.46 21.11
C MET A 7 -0.63 -6.60 21.10
N GLY A 8 0.38 -6.52 20.24
CA GLY A 8 1.42 -7.53 20.14
C GLY A 8 2.11 -7.72 21.50
N ILE A 9 2.61 -8.93 21.76
CA ILE A 9 3.23 -9.28 23.06
C ILE A 9 4.28 -8.27 23.53
N ARG A 10 5.04 -7.67 22.61
CA ARG A 10 6.01 -6.61 22.94
C ARG A 10 5.34 -5.41 23.59
N THR A 11 4.20 -4.97 23.07
CA THR A 11 3.45 -3.84 23.63
C THR A 11 2.90 -4.19 25.01
N ARG A 12 2.33 -5.38 25.19
CA ARG A 12 1.83 -5.87 26.47
C ARG A 12 2.92 -5.95 27.55
N ILE A 13 4.11 -6.46 27.19
CA ILE A 13 5.28 -6.48 28.09
C ILE A 13 5.70 -5.05 28.38
N GLY A 14 5.73 -4.15 27.39
CA GLY A 14 6.09 -2.74 27.56
C GLY A 14 5.18 -2.00 28.52
N GLU A 15 3.88 -2.21 28.43
CA GLU A 15 2.88 -1.61 29.34
C GLU A 15 3.02 -2.16 30.77
N ALA A 16 3.20 -3.48 30.92
CA ALA A 16 3.46 -4.10 32.21
C ALA A 16 4.76 -3.54 32.84
N LEU A 17 5.82 -3.38 32.03
CA LEU A 17 7.08 -2.80 32.45
C LEU A 17 6.91 -1.35 32.88
N ALA A 18 6.22 -0.55 32.09
CA ALA A 18 5.91 0.85 32.44
C ALA A 18 5.09 0.95 33.74
N GLY A 19 4.10 0.09 33.92
CA GLY A 19 3.33 -0.02 35.16
C GLY A 19 4.19 -0.36 36.37
N ALA A 20 5.07 -1.36 36.24
CA ALA A 20 6.00 -1.73 37.30
C ALA A 20 7.00 -0.60 37.65
N VAL A 21 7.48 0.15 36.65
CA VAL A 21 8.33 1.33 36.87
C VAL A 21 7.60 2.44 37.62
N ARG A 22 6.37 2.73 37.25
CA ARG A 22 5.55 3.73 37.96
C ARG A 22 5.29 3.35 39.42
N SER A 23 5.13 2.07 39.71
CA SER A 23 4.95 1.60 41.09
C SER A 23 6.20 1.79 41.98
N LEU A 24 7.38 2.04 41.38
CA LEU A 24 8.59 2.40 42.09
C LEU A 24 8.69 3.89 42.48
N GLY A 25 7.65 4.69 42.18
CA GLY A 25 7.61 6.12 42.49
C GLY A 25 8.28 6.97 41.40
N VAL A 26 8.38 6.50 40.17
CA VAL A 26 8.80 7.32 39.04
C VAL A 26 7.56 8.03 38.46
N ASP A 27 7.45 9.34 38.82
CA ASP A 27 6.36 10.21 38.37
C ASP A 27 6.73 10.93 37.06
N GLY A 28 5.72 11.31 36.28
CA GLY A 28 5.88 12.03 35.02
C GLY A 28 6.20 11.16 33.81
N GLU A 29 6.92 11.74 32.85
CA GLU A 29 7.30 11.04 31.61
C GLU A 29 8.39 10.02 31.90
N LEU A 30 8.12 8.75 31.52
CA LEU A 30 9.12 7.70 31.70
C LEU A 30 10.20 7.81 30.61
N PRO A 31 11.47 7.52 30.96
CA PRO A 31 12.50 7.39 29.95
C PRO A 31 12.18 6.22 29.00
N ASP A 32 12.71 6.25 27.79
CA ASP A 32 12.61 5.08 26.90
C ASP A 32 13.26 3.86 27.58
N LEU A 33 12.42 2.89 27.89
CA LEU A 33 12.83 1.65 28.56
C LEU A 33 13.48 0.64 27.60
N GLU A 34 13.59 0.99 26.32
CA GLU A 34 14.30 0.23 25.27
C GLU A 34 13.95 -1.28 25.25
N LEU A 35 12.68 -1.63 25.39
CA LEU A 35 12.25 -3.01 25.28
C LEU A 35 12.45 -3.52 23.85
N GLY A 36 13.31 -4.50 23.68
CA GLY A 36 13.64 -5.09 22.39
C GLY A 36 13.85 -6.59 22.47
N ARG A 37 14.09 -7.23 21.31
CA ARG A 37 14.49 -8.64 21.29
C ARG A 37 15.80 -8.83 22.04
N ALA A 38 15.88 -9.87 22.86
CA ALA A 38 17.10 -10.20 23.58
C ALA A 38 18.24 -10.58 22.62
N LYS A 39 19.45 -10.14 22.98
CA LYS A 39 20.67 -10.48 22.22
C LYS A 39 21.30 -11.73 22.83
N GLY A 40 21.13 -12.87 22.17
CA GLY A 40 21.72 -14.15 22.58
C GLY A 40 20.72 -15.12 23.22
N LEU A 41 20.97 -16.41 23.01
CA LEU A 41 20.05 -17.52 23.36
C LEU A 41 19.78 -17.69 24.87
N GLY A 42 20.63 -17.14 25.75
CA GLY A 42 20.48 -17.25 27.20
C GLY A 42 19.62 -16.17 27.86
N HIS A 43 19.29 -15.10 27.14
CA HIS A 43 18.67 -13.90 27.72
C HIS A 43 17.16 -13.76 27.50
N GLY A 44 16.47 -14.89 27.19
CA GLY A 44 15.03 -14.87 26.93
C GLY A 44 14.69 -14.37 25.53
N ASP A 45 13.43 -13.97 25.35
CA ASP A 45 12.88 -13.52 24.05
C ASP A 45 12.95 -11.98 23.90
N TYR A 46 12.73 -11.28 25.00
CA TYR A 46 12.82 -9.82 25.08
C TYR A 46 13.70 -9.39 26.26
N ALA A 47 14.29 -8.19 26.17
CA ALA A 47 15.08 -7.61 27.24
C ALA A 47 14.91 -6.09 27.27
N SER A 48 15.04 -5.51 28.47
CA SER A 48 15.03 -4.07 28.68
C SER A 48 16.16 -3.67 29.64
N PRO A 49 16.95 -2.61 29.36
CA PRO A 49 17.94 -2.05 30.27
C PRO A 49 17.31 -1.13 31.33
N ALA A 50 16.06 -1.33 31.71
CA ALA A 50 15.32 -0.43 32.58
C ALA A 50 16.01 -0.18 33.91
N GLY A 51 16.69 -1.17 34.51
CA GLY A 51 17.49 -0.96 35.74
C GLY A 51 18.61 0.05 35.55
N LEU A 52 19.32 -0.01 34.42
CA LEU A 52 20.37 0.92 34.06
C LEU A 52 19.82 2.35 33.83
N LYS A 53 18.72 2.43 33.08
CA LYS A 53 18.07 3.71 32.74
C LYS A 53 17.52 4.45 33.95
N LEU A 54 17.01 3.71 34.93
CA LEU A 54 16.38 4.27 36.13
C LEU A 54 17.34 4.52 37.29
N ALA A 55 18.61 4.05 37.22
CA ALA A 55 19.54 4.12 38.30
C ALA A 55 19.74 5.56 38.84
N ARG A 56 19.85 6.56 37.95
CA ARG A 56 20.01 7.96 38.30
C ARG A 56 18.74 8.54 38.94
N VAL A 57 17.59 8.20 38.40
CA VAL A 57 16.28 8.71 38.87
C VAL A 57 15.95 8.17 40.26
N LEU A 58 16.13 6.85 40.46
CA LEU A 58 15.79 6.17 41.72
C LEU A 58 16.93 6.20 42.74
N ARG A 59 18.13 6.66 42.34
CA ARG A 59 19.33 6.67 43.18
C ARG A 59 19.65 5.31 43.82
N LYS A 60 19.45 4.24 43.07
CA LYS A 60 19.69 2.84 43.45
C LYS A 60 20.56 2.14 42.45
N ALA A 61 21.21 1.04 42.88
CA ALA A 61 22.03 0.24 42.00
C ALA A 61 21.16 -0.42 40.87
N PRO A 62 21.63 -0.41 39.60
CA PRO A 62 20.89 -1.00 38.51
C PRO A 62 20.38 -2.44 38.74
N PRO A 63 21.18 -3.36 39.31
CA PRO A 63 20.73 -4.72 39.61
C PRO A 63 19.57 -4.74 40.61
N GLN A 64 19.59 -3.92 41.65
CA GLN A 64 18.53 -3.85 42.65
C GLN A 64 17.20 -3.37 42.05
N ILE A 65 17.27 -2.38 41.16
CA ILE A 65 16.09 -1.90 40.42
C ILE A 65 15.53 -3.00 39.54
N ALA A 66 16.38 -3.66 38.75
CA ALA A 66 15.99 -4.75 37.87
C ALA A 66 15.36 -5.91 38.65
N GLU A 67 15.93 -6.32 39.79
CA GLU A 67 15.36 -7.34 40.65
C GLU A 67 14.00 -6.96 41.21
N THR A 68 13.82 -5.70 41.63
CA THR A 68 12.54 -5.21 42.14
C THR A 68 11.49 -5.25 41.05
N ILE A 69 11.83 -4.76 39.86
CA ILE A 69 10.90 -4.80 38.72
C ILE A 69 10.55 -6.26 38.38
N ALA A 70 11.55 -7.13 38.24
CA ALA A 70 11.32 -8.53 37.87
C ALA A 70 10.43 -9.30 38.88
N LYS A 71 10.49 -8.95 40.18
CA LYS A 71 9.65 -9.53 41.21
C LYS A 71 8.23 -8.99 41.24
N THR A 72 8.02 -7.76 40.82
CA THR A 72 6.73 -7.06 40.92
C THR A 72 5.95 -6.98 39.62
N ILE A 73 6.64 -7.16 38.49
CA ILE A 73 5.99 -7.07 37.20
C ILE A 73 5.04 -8.24 36.99
N ALA A 74 3.80 -7.93 36.60
CA ALA A 74 2.81 -8.92 36.19
C ALA A 74 2.59 -8.78 34.68
N VAL A 75 3.16 -9.68 33.89
CA VAL A 75 2.87 -9.76 32.47
C VAL A 75 1.47 -10.36 32.32
N PRO A 76 0.54 -9.69 31.60
CA PRO A 76 -0.84 -10.17 31.49
C PRO A 76 -0.93 -11.60 30.95
N ASP A 77 -1.88 -12.37 31.48
CA ASP A 77 -2.22 -13.74 31.10
C ASP A 77 -1.04 -14.75 31.22
N GLY A 78 -0.05 -14.45 32.07
CA GLY A 78 1.12 -15.31 32.19
C GLY A 78 1.93 -15.49 30.92
N ALA A 79 1.85 -14.51 29.99
CA ALA A 79 2.47 -14.61 28.68
C ALA A 79 3.98 -14.65 28.70
N ALA A 80 4.62 -14.10 29.73
CA ALA A 80 6.06 -14.16 29.91
C ALA A 80 6.44 -14.18 31.39
N THR A 81 7.61 -14.80 31.71
CA THR A 81 8.32 -14.65 32.98
C THR A 81 9.37 -13.55 32.86
N ALA A 82 9.72 -12.91 33.98
CA ALA A 82 10.73 -11.87 34.04
C ALA A 82 11.87 -12.25 34.97
N GLU A 83 13.11 -12.07 34.54
CA GLU A 83 14.32 -12.32 35.31
C GLU A 83 15.26 -11.11 35.24
N ALA A 84 15.89 -10.76 36.37
CA ALA A 84 16.88 -9.71 36.42
C ALA A 84 18.30 -10.25 36.14
N ALA A 85 19.06 -9.52 35.33
CA ALA A 85 20.46 -9.82 35.05
C ALA A 85 21.26 -8.53 34.87
N GLY A 86 22.10 -8.20 35.81
CA GLY A 86 23.06 -7.10 35.70
C GLY A 86 22.48 -5.70 35.43
N GLY A 87 21.22 -5.45 35.80
CA GLY A 87 20.48 -4.21 35.49
C GLY A 87 19.58 -4.30 34.28
N TYR A 88 19.55 -5.43 33.60
CA TYR A 88 18.54 -5.79 32.58
C TYR A 88 17.40 -6.58 33.19
N ILE A 89 16.23 -6.47 32.61
CA ILE A 89 15.09 -7.33 32.82
C ILE A 89 14.91 -8.15 31.55
N ASN A 90 15.06 -9.46 31.67
CA ASN A 90 14.90 -10.41 30.56
C ASN A 90 13.52 -11.05 30.68
N PHE A 91 12.81 -11.17 29.54
CA PHE A 91 11.49 -11.78 29.46
C PHE A 91 11.56 -13.03 28.61
N ARG A 92 11.00 -14.12 29.15
CA ARG A 92 10.87 -15.39 28.45
C ARG A 92 9.39 -15.71 28.24
N LEU A 93 8.99 -15.87 27.01
CA LEU A 93 7.62 -16.26 26.68
C LEU A 93 7.33 -17.67 27.19
N THR A 94 6.11 -17.86 27.73
CA THR A 94 5.69 -19.18 28.23
C THR A 94 5.28 -20.10 27.10
N ALA A 95 5.40 -21.40 27.32
CA ALA A 95 4.97 -22.43 26.37
C ALA A 95 3.45 -22.35 26.13
N GLU A 96 2.69 -22.09 27.17
CA GLU A 96 1.24 -21.95 27.16
C GLU A 96 0.83 -20.77 26.27
N TRP A 97 1.49 -19.62 26.40
CA TRP A 97 1.22 -18.47 25.55
C TRP A 97 1.56 -18.74 24.09
N LEU A 98 2.70 -19.40 23.82
CA LEU A 98 3.08 -19.79 22.45
C LEU A 98 2.09 -20.77 21.82
N GLN A 99 1.58 -21.74 22.58
CA GLN A 99 0.55 -22.66 22.11
C GLN A 99 -0.77 -21.94 21.82
N GLN A 100 -1.17 -21.01 22.68
CA GLN A 100 -2.36 -20.19 22.46
C GLN A 100 -2.19 -19.30 21.21
N LEU A 101 -1.00 -18.71 21.00
CA LEU A 101 -0.71 -17.94 19.80
C LEU A 101 -0.88 -18.77 18.52
N VAL A 102 -0.40 -20.03 18.52
CA VAL A 102 -0.58 -20.93 17.37
C VAL A 102 -2.06 -21.22 17.12
N ALA A 103 -2.84 -21.45 18.19
CA ALA A 103 -4.28 -21.65 18.07
C ALA A 103 -4.99 -20.38 17.51
N ASP A 104 -4.61 -19.20 17.97
CA ASP A 104 -5.14 -17.91 17.49
C ASP A 104 -4.81 -17.68 16.01
N VAL A 105 -3.57 -17.95 15.59
CA VAL A 105 -3.15 -17.88 14.19
C VAL A 105 -4.00 -18.84 13.34
N ALA A 106 -4.16 -20.06 13.78
CA ALA A 106 -4.93 -21.08 13.06
C ALA A 106 -6.43 -20.70 12.94
N SER A 107 -7.01 -20.15 14.01
CA SER A 107 -8.43 -19.74 14.04
C SER A 107 -8.73 -18.52 13.18
N ARG A 108 -7.82 -17.57 13.13
CA ARG A 108 -7.98 -16.33 12.34
C ARG A 108 -7.53 -16.47 10.89
N GLY A 109 -6.71 -17.46 10.58
CA GLY A 109 -6.26 -17.74 9.22
C GLY A 109 -5.68 -16.49 8.54
N GLY A 110 -6.25 -16.13 7.37
CA GLY A 110 -5.83 -14.97 6.59
C GLY A 110 -6.00 -13.61 7.27
N ASP A 111 -6.86 -13.52 8.28
CA ASP A 111 -7.13 -12.28 9.01
C ASP A 111 -6.19 -12.09 10.22
N TYR A 112 -5.29 -13.04 10.45
CA TYR A 112 -4.28 -12.86 11.50
C TYR A 112 -3.33 -11.70 11.17
N GLY A 113 -3.26 -10.74 12.09
CA GLY A 113 -2.47 -9.51 11.91
C GLY A 113 -3.28 -8.33 11.35
N ALA A 114 -4.54 -8.53 10.95
CA ALA A 114 -5.42 -7.43 10.60
C ALA A 114 -5.58 -6.45 11.77
N ALA A 115 -5.66 -5.17 11.46
CA ALA A 115 -5.79 -4.10 12.43
C ALA A 115 -6.86 -3.09 11.99
N ASP A 116 -7.35 -2.29 12.91
CA ASP A 116 -8.32 -1.21 12.64
C ASP A 116 -7.67 0.18 12.85
N LEU A 117 -6.48 0.37 12.31
CA LEU A 117 -5.76 1.65 12.39
C LEU A 117 -6.45 2.74 11.57
N GLY A 118 -7.01 2.35 10.44
CA GLY A 118 -7.71 3.24 9.52
C GLY A 118 -9.11 3.63 9.96
N ARG A 119 -9.72 2.92 10.92
CA ARG A 119 -11.06 3.22 11.46
C ARG A 119 -12.12 3.45 10.38
N GLY A 120 -11.99 2.76 9.26
CA GLY A 120 -12.90 2.90 8.12
C GLY A 120 -12.70 4.18 7.29
N GLU A 121 -11.61 4.92 7.48
CA GLU A 121 -11.25 6.05 6.63
C GLU A 121 -11.21 5.63 5.16
N ARG A 122 -11.78 6.46 4.29
CA ARG A 122 -11.80 6.20 2.85
C ARG A 122 -10.56 6.80 2.20
N LEU A 123 -9.85 5.98 1.46
CA LEU A 123 -8.64 6.35 0.72
C LEU A 123 -8.80 5.94 -0.74
N GLN A 124 -8.38 6.79 -1.65
CA GLN A 124 -8.19 6.44 -3.06
C GLN A 124 -6.70 6.27 -3.32
N VAL A 125 -6.34 5.18 -3.97
CA VAL A 125 -4.96 4.89 -4.39
C VAL A 125 -4.96 4.74 -5.91
N GLU A 126 -4.40 5.75 -6.59
CA GLU A 126 -4.14 5.70 -8.02
C GLU A 126 -2.76 5.09 -8.26
N PHE A 127 -2.69 4.06 -9.09
CA PHE A 127 -1.43 3.40 -9.41
C PHE A 127 -1.45 2.70 -10.77
N GLY A 128 -0.25 2.45 -11.30
CA GLY A 128 -0.10 1.94 -12.66
C GLY A 128 -0.27 3.06 -13.67
N SER A 129 -1.50 3.41 -14.00
CA SER A 129 -1.90 4.54 -14.86
C SER A 129 -1.02 4.69 -16.11
N ILE A 130 -0.78 3.55 -16.77
CA ILE A 130 0.10 3.44 -17.94
C ILE A 130 -0.62 4.07 -19.13
N ASN A 131 0.07 4.89 -19.91
CA ASN A 131 -0.51 5.44 -21.14
C ASN A 131 -0.98 4.31 -22.07
N PRO A 132 -2.22 4.36 -22.58
CA PRO A 132 -2.80 3.27 -23.37
C PRO A 132 -2.33 3.30 -24.83
N THR A 133 -1.02 3.35 -25.03
CA THR A 133 -0.38 3.46 -26.35
C THR A 133 0.47 2.23 -26.71
N GLY A 134 0.37 1.17 -25.91
CA GLY A 134 1.07 -0.08 -26.16
C GLY A 134 0.99 -1.07 -25.00
N PRO A 135 1.57 -2.27 -25.17
CA PRO A 135 1.53 -3.31 -24.17
C PRO A 135 2.35 -2.95 -22.91
N MET A 136 1.94 -3.54 -21.79
CA MET A 136 2.64 -3.39 -20.52
C MET A 136 4.05 -4.02 -20.58
N HIS A 137 5.04 -3.32 -20.05
CA HIS A 137 6.40 -3.84 -19.88
C HIS A 137 6.81 -3.90 -18.41
N ILE A 138 7.96 -4.53 -18.12
CA ILE A 138 8.41 -4.81 -16.74
C ILE A 138 8.53 -3.54 -15.87
N GLY A 139 8.92 -2.41 -16.46
CA GLY A 139 9.00 -1.14 -15.72
C GLY A 139 7.63 -0.67 -15.20
N HIS A 140 6.56 -0.92 -15.95
CA HIS A 140 5.18 -0.66 -15.53
C HIS A 140 4.74 -1.62 -14.41
N GLY A 141 5.11 -2.90 -14.52
CA GLY A 141 4.75 -3.93 -13.53
C GLY A 141 5.20 -3.59 -12.12
N ARG A 142 6.35 -2.94 -11.96
CA ARG A 142 6.84 -2.48 -10.65
C ARG A 142 5.85 -1.52 -9.96
N GLY A 143 5.37 -0.51 -10.68
CA GLY A 143 4.42 0.46 -10.13
C GLY A 143 3.08 -0.17 -9.79
N VAL A 144 2.60 -1.07 -10.65
CA VAL A 144 1.35 -1.82 -10.45
C VAL A 144 1.42 -2.69 -9.18
N ILE A 145 2.49 -3.47 -9.01
CA ILE A 145 2.65 -4.35 -7.83
C ILE A 145 2.82 -3.54 -6.55
N LEU A 146 3.58 -2.44 -6.58
CA LEU A 146 3.77 -1.60 -5.41
C LEU A 146 2.44 -0.96 -4.95
N GLY A 147 1.66 -0.41 -5.88
CA GLY A 147 0.37 0.20 -5.58
C GLY A 147 -0.64 -0.81 -5.05
N ASP A 148 -0.72 -2.01 -5.65
CA ASP A 148 -1.60 -3.08 -5.16
C ASP A 148 -1.20 -3.56 -3.76
N SER A 149 0.10 -3.74 -3.52
CA SER A 149 0.61 -4.16 -2.20
C SER A 149 0.29 -3.12 -1.12
N MET A 150 0.46 -1.83 -1.42
CA MET A 150 0.09 -0.74 -0.51
C MET A 150 -1.42 -0.70 -0.26
N SER A 151 -2.22 -0.83 -1.30
CA SER A 151 -3.68 -0.86 -1.20
C SER A 151 -4.18 -2.02 -0.32
N ARG A 152 -3.61 -3.22 -0.51
CA ARG A 152 -3.93 -4.39 0.33
C ARG A 152 -3.52 -4.19 1.78
N LEU A 153 -2.37 -3.56 2.03
CA LEU A 153 -1.92 -3.26 3.39
C LEU A 153 -2.85 -2.25 4.08
N LEU A 154 -3.28 -1.22 3.38
CA LEU A 154 -4.23 -0.23 3.88
C LEU A 154 -5.60 -0.86 4.20
N ASP A 155 -6.14 -1.71 3.30
CA ASP A 155 -7.34 -2.50 3.58
C ASP A 155 -7.16 -3.37 4.83
N PHE A 156 -6.04 -4.07 4.91
CA PHE A 156 -5.73 -4.98 6.02
C PHE A 156 -5.57 -4.25 7.37
N THR A 157 -5.27 -2.95 7.31
CA THR A 157 -5.19 -2.08 8.49
C THR A 157 -6.45 -1.24 8.75
N GLY A 158 -7.58 -1.58 8.11
CA GLY A 158 -8.90 -1.04 8.44
C GLY A 158 -9.32 0.21 7.67
N HIS A 159 -8.62 0.58 6.59
CA HIS A 159 -9.07 1.61 5.67
C HIS A 159 -10.07 1.02 4.64
N LYS A 160 -10.85 1.89 4.03
CA LYS A 160 -11.68 1.55 2.86
C LYS A 160 -11.00 2.07 1.61
N VAL A 161 -10.30 1.20 0.91
CA VAL A 161 -9.46 1.59 -0.23
C VAL A 161 -10.21 1.44 -1.54
N GLU A 162 -10.23 2.51 -2.32
CA GLU A 162 -10.64 2.53 -3.72
C GLU A 162 -9.38 2.54 -4.60
N ARG A 163 -9.27 1.58 -5.50
CA ARG A 163 -8.12 1.42 -6.41
C ARG A 163 -8.48 1.99 -7.76
N GLU A 164 -7.77 3.03 -8.17
CA GLU A 164 -8.02 3.69 -9.45
C GLU A 164 -6.89 3.47 -10.43
N TYR A 165 -7.28 3.20 -11.66
CA TYR A 165 -6.42 3.26 -12.84
C TYR A 165 -6.85 4.45 -13.70
N TYR A 166 -6.00 5.47 -13.82
CA TYR A 166 -6.26 6.62 -14.69
C TYR A 166 -5.87 6.32 -16.13
N VAL A 167 -6.85 6.34 -17.02
CA VAL A 167 -6.66 6.09 -18.46
C VAL A 167 -6.45 7.41 -19.18
N ASN A 168 -5.20 7.72 -19.49
CA ASN A 168 -4.80 8.98 -20.15
C ASN A 168 -5.06 8.92 -21.67
N ASP A 169 -6.30 9.03 -22.10
CA ASP A 169 -6.78 8.85 -23.47
C ASP A 169 -6.86 10.15 -24.28
N GLN A 170 -6.59 11.32 -23.69
CA GLN A 170 -6.73 12.64 -24.34
C GLN A 170 -5.39 13.34 -24.65
N ASN A 171 -4.26 12.82 -24.19
CA ASN A 171 -2.96 13.45 -24.33
C ASN A 171 -2.39 13.38 -25.77
N THR A 172 -1.27 14.07 -26.00
CA THR A 172 -0.56 14.07 -27.29
C THR A 172 -0.09 12.66 -27.72
N GLN A 173 0.28 11.79 -26.76
CA GLN A 173 0.69 10.42 -27.06
C GLN A 173 -0.49 9.60 -27.60
N ALA A 174 -1.68 9.74 -27.03
CA ALA A 174 -2.89 9.09 -27.51
C ALA A 174 -3.22 9.53 -28.95
N ARG A 175 -3.09 10.83 -29.25
CA ARG A 175 -3.29 11.34 -30.63
C ARG A 175 -2.28 10.79 -31.62
N ARG A 176 -0.97 10.78 -31.26
CA ARG A 176 0.09 10.19 -32.10
C ARG A 176 -0.10 8.69 -32.31
N PHE A 177 -0.57 8.01 -31.28
CA PHE A 177 -0.87 6.58 -31.36
C PHE A 177 -2.02 6.32 -32.35
N GLY A 178 -3.14 7.04 -32.24
CA GLY A 178 -4.24 6.95 -33.19
C GLY A 178 -3.81 7.23 -34.62
N ALA A 179 -2.99 8.28 -34.84
CA ALA A 179 -2.44 8.60 -36.15
C ALA A 179 -1.51 7.50 -36.70
N SER A 180 -0.77 6.81 -35.83
CA SER A 180 0.09 5.69 -36.22
C SER A 180 -0.73 4.47 -36.66
N VAL A 181 -1.81 4.16 -35.94
CA VAL A 181 -2.71 3.08 -36.34
C VAL A 181 -3.42 3.42 -37.65
N TRP A 182 -3.87 4.67 -37.82
CA TRP A 182 -4.47 5.16 -39.05
C TRP A 182 -3.53 5.02 -40.25
N ALA A 183 -2.27 5.46 -40.14
CA ALA A 183 -1.26 5.32 -41.21
C ALA A 183 -1.08 3.83 -41.61
N ARG A 184 -0.94 2.93 -40.62
CA ARG A 184 -0.82 1.48 -40.89
C ARG A 184 -2.08 0.89 -41.57
N MET A 185 -3.26 1.41 -41.27
CA MET A 185 -4.50 1.02 -41.98
C MET A 185 -4.41 1.30 -43.49
N HIS A 186 -3.68 2.33 -43.90
CA HIS A 186 -3.49 2.70 -45.31
C HIS A 186 -2.19 2.19 -45.93
N GLY A 187 -1.43 1.35 -45.20
CA GLY A 187 -0.14 0.81 -45.67
C GLY A 187 1.00 1.84 -45.62
N GLU A 188 0.78 2.93 -44.91
CA GLU A 188 1.75 4.02 -44.74
C GLU A 188 2.61 3.84 -43.49
N GLU A 189 3.77 4.50 -43.47
CA GLU A 189 4.61 4.58 -42.27
C GLU A 189 3.97 5.54 -41.24
N PRO A 190 4.08 5.21 -39.92
CA PRO A 190 3.64 6.12 -38.87
C PRO A 190 4.34 7.48 -38.97
N PRO A 191 3.67 8.57 -38.54
CA PRO A 191 4.26 9.89 -38.53
C PRO A 191 5.51 9.96 -37.64
N GLU A 192 6.35 10.96 -37.85
CA GLU A 192 7.55 11.18 -37.03
C GLU A 192 7.22 11.21 -35.53
N GLY A 193 7.95 10.46 -34.72
CA GLY A 193 7.69 10.27 -33.28
C GLY A 193 6.43 9.46 -32.98
N GLY A 194 5.87 8.77 -33.99
CA GLY A 194 4.76 7.85 -33.84
C GLY A 194 5.19 6.46 -33.36
N TYR A 195 4.25 5.53 -33.35
CA TYR A 195 4.42 4.17 -32.86
C TYR A 195 4.54 3.19 -34.04
N ALA A 196 5.65 2.43 -34.11
CA ALA A 196 5.97 1.57 -35.26
C ALA A 196 6.07 0.08 -34.91
N GLY A 197 5.71 -0.34 -33.69
CA GLY A 197 5.76 -1.74 -33.27
C GLY A 197 4.76 -2.63 -34.01
N ALA A 198 5.02 -3.94 -34.09
CA ALA A 198 4.14 -4.92 -34.74
C ALA A 198 2.70 -4.86 -34.25
N TYR A 199 2.49 -4.60 -32.96
CA TYR A 199 1.16 -4.45 -32.35
C TYR A 199 0.34 -3.30 -32.98
N VAL A 200 0.97 -2.27 -33.54
CA VAL A 200 0.28 -1.15 -34.22
C VAL A 200 -0.30 -1.65 -35.55
N THR A 201 0.44 -2.50 -36.27
CA THR A 201 -0.06 -3.13 -37.50
C THR A 201 -1.20 -4.10 -37.19
N GLU A 202 -1.08 -4.91 -36.14
CA GLU A 202 -2.18 -5.79 -35.68
C GLU A 202 -3.44 -5.01 -35.32
N LEU A 203 -3.29 -3.89 -34.60
CA LEU A 203 -4.40 -2.99 -34.28
C LEU A 203 -5.04 -2.35 -35.52
N ALA A 204 -4.22 -1.99 -36.53
CA ALA A 204 -4.71 -1.45 -37.78
C ALA A 204 -5.57 -2.49 -38.53
N GLU A 205 -5.14 -3.75 -38.60
CA GLU A 205 -5.94 -4.82 -39.20
C GLU A 205 -7.22 -5.12 -38.43
N MET A 206 -7.16 -5.06 -37.09
CA MET A 206 -8.36 -5.18 -36.26
C MET A 206 -9.33 -4.02 -36.51
N ALA A 207 -8.83 -2.77 -36.55
CA ALA A 207 -9.64 -1.57 -36.79
C ALA A 207 -10.31 -1.60 -38.14
N LYS A 208 -9.60 -2.01 -39.21
CA LYS A 208 -10.20 -2.20 -40.56
C LYS A 208 -11.39 -3.16 -40.54
N ARG A 209 -11.22 -4.27 -39.86
CA ARG A 209 -12.27 -5.31 -39.80
C ARG A 209 -13.48 -4.83 -39.00
N ASP A 210 -13.24 -4.18 -37.85
CA ASP A 210 -14.26 -3.94 -36.84
C ASP A 210 -14.97 -2.58 -37.03
N LEU A 211 -14.30 -1.56 -37.61
CA LEU A 211 -14.86 -0.24 -37.86
C LEU A 211 -15.40 -0.07 -39.29
N GLY A 212 -15.06 -0.97 -40.21
CA GLY A 212 -15.46 -0.89 -41.61
C GLY A 212 -14.78 0.28 -42.36
N ASP A 213 -15.50 0.76 -43.41
CA ASP A 213 -15.00 1.85 -44.26
C ASP A 213 -15.11 3.20 -43.55
N LEU A 214 -13.97 3.77 -43.23
CA LEU A 214 -13.83 5.10 -42.64
C LEU A 214 -13.40 6.19 -43.66
N ASP A 215 -13.05 5.78 -44.90
CA ASP A 215 -12.53 6.71 -45.91
C ASP A 215 -13.59 7.71 -46.41
N SER A 216 -14.87 7.42 -46.18
CA SER A 216 -15.99 8.32 -46.44
C SER A 216 -16.14 9.45 -45.42
N LEU A 217 -15.45 9.38 -44.28
CA LEU A 217 -15.49 10.38 -43.22
C LEU A 217 -14.39 11.45 -43.40
N PRO A 218 -14.57 12.65 -42.83
CA PRO A 218 -13.46 13.58 -42.65
C PRO A 218 -12.31 12.90 -41.90
N VAL A 219 -11.07 13.10 -42.35
CA VAL A 219 -9.88 12.42 -41.82
C VAL A 219 -9.75 12.58 -40.31
N GLU A 220 -10.03 13.75 -39.76
CA GLU A 220 -9.95 14.00 -38.31
C GLU A 220 -10.99 13.18 -37.55
N GLU A 221 -12.19 13.03 -38.06
CA GLU A 221 -13.24 12.19 -37.47
C GLU A 221 -12.85 10.70 -37.52
N ALA A 222 -12.38 10.23 -38.69
CA ALA A 222 -11.90 8.89 -38.87
C ALA A 222 -10.76 8.55 -37.91
N GLN A 223 -9.75 9.41 -37.83
CA GLN A 223 -8.62 9.25 -36.88
C GLN A 223 -9.08 9.23 -35.42
N THR A 224 -10.08 10.02 -35.07
CA THR A 224 -10.65 10.02 -33.70
C THR A 224 -11.31 8.70 -33.37
N LYS A 225 -12.07 8.13 -34.31
CA LYS A 225 -12.68 6.79 -34.16
C LYS A 225 -11.62 5.69 -34.03
N VAL A 226 -10.60 5.71 -34.88
CA VAL A 226 -9.49 4.74 -34.84
C VAL A 226 -8.72 4.87 -33.51
N ARG A 227 -8.45 6.08 -33.05
CA ARG A 227 -7.80 6.33 -31.76
C ARG A 227 -8.62 5.72 -30.62
N ALA A 228 -9.91 6.03 -30.55
CA ALA A 228 -10.77 5.51 -29.49
C ALA A 228 -10.82 3.98 -29.48
N TYR A 229 -10.94 3.37 -30.67
CA TYR A 229 -10.90 1.92 -30.83
C TYR A 229 -9.57 1.31 -30.36
N ALA A 230 -8.44 1.83 -30.86
CA ALA A 230 -7.10 1.32 -30.54
C ALA A 230 -6.80 1.44 -29.04
N ILE A 231 -7.14 2.58 -28.43
CA ILE A 231 -7.03 2.79 -26.98
C ILE A 231 -7.87 1.77 -26.21
N GLY A 232 -9.12 1.56 -26.62
CA GLY A 232 -10.01 0.57 -26.01
C GLY A 232 -9.41 -0.84 -26.02
N VAL A 233 -8.85 -1.27 -27.15
CA VAL A 233 -8.18 -2.58 -27.26
C VAL A 233 -6.97 -2.68 -26.33
N ILE A 234 -6.13 -1.65 -26.29
CA ILE A 234 -4.96 -1.62 -25.38
C ILE A 234 -5.39 -1.63 -23.91
N VAL A 235 -6.42 -0.87 -23.55
CA VAL A 235 -6.95 -0.87 -22.16
C VAL A 235 -7.40 -2.27 -21.76
N GLU A 236 -8.11 -3.01 -22.62
CA GLU A 236 -8.50 -4.39 -22.33
C GLU A 236 -7.30 -5.34 -22.19
N GLN A 237 -6.26 -5.15 -23.02
CA GLN A 237 -5.00 -5.90 -22.87
C GLN A 237 -4.29 -5.57 -21.54
N LEU A 238 -4.29 -4.31 -21.12
CA LEU A 238 -3.76 -3.88 -19.83
C LEU A 238 -4.55 -4.50 -18.67
N ARG A 239 -5.89 -4.49 -18.74
CA ARG A 239 -6.78 -5.16 -17.77
C ARG A 239 -6.44 -6.64 -17.63
N ALA A 240 -6.33 -7.34 -18.75
CA ALA A 240 -5.94 -8.74 -18.76
C ALA A 240 -4.54 -8.98 -18.16
N SER A 241 -3.59 -8.09 -18.45
CA SER A 241 -2.22 -8.19 -17.96
C SER A 241 -2.13 -8.00 -16.45
N VAL A 242 -2.80 -6.98 -15.88
CA VAL A 242 -2.80 -6.75 -14.43
C VAL A 242 -3.58 -7.83 -13.68
N ALA A 243 -4.66 -8.36 -14.28
CA ALA A 243 -5.41 -9.47 -13.72
C ALA A 243 -4.56 -10.75 -13.56
N ARG A 244 -3.65 -11.01 -14.51
CA ARG A 244 -2.67 -12.12 -14.42
C ARG A 244 -1.70 -11.97 -13.25
N LEU A 245 -1.46 -10.74 -12.79
CA LEU A 245 -0.67 -10.43 -11.59
C LEU A 245 -1.54 -10.46 -10.31
N ASN A 246 -2.80 -10.88 -10.41
CA ASN A 246 -3.79 -10.83 -9.32
C ASN A 246 -4.02 -9.41 -8.77
N VAL A 247 -3.83 -8.40 -9.62
CA VAL A 247 -4.13 -7.00 -9.32
C VAL A 247 -5.52 -6.65 -9.84
N ARG A 248 -6.29 -5.94 -9.03
CA ARG A 248 -7.65 -5.50 -9.35
C ARG A 248 -7.77 -4.01 -9.10
N TYR A 249 -8.57 -3.36 -9.97
CA TYR A 249 -8.95 -1.96 -9.83
C TYR A 249 -10.47 -1.88 -9.64
N ASP A 250 -10.90 -0.96 -8.80
CA ASP A 250 -12.31 -0.68 -8.55
C ASP A 250 -12.84 0.27 -9.62
N GLU A 251 -11.99 1.22 -10.09
CA GLU A 251 -12.30 2.19 -11.12
C GLU A 251 -11.20 2.23 -12.20
N TRP A 252 -11.63 2.26 -13.47
CA TRP A 252 -10.81 2.60 -14.63
C TRP A 252 -11.32 3.91 -15.17
N PHE A 253 -10.69 5.01 -14.76
CA PHE A 253 -11.15 6.36 -15.00
C PHE A 253 -10.55 6.93 -16.29
N PRO A 254 -11.33 7.11 -17.39
CA PRO A 254 -10.84 7.75 -18.60
C PRO A 254 -10.77 9.27 -18.43
N GLU A 255 -9.66 9.89 -18.85
CA GLU A 255 -9.50 11.36 -18.84
C GLU A 255 -10.59 12.06 -19.67
N SER A 256 -11.04 11.43 -20.77
CA SER A 256 -12.13 11.94 -21.61
C SER A 256 -13.39 12.27 -20.81
N ARG A 257 -13.70 11.53 -19.74
CA ARG A 257 -14.84 11.81 -18.85
C ARG A 257 -14.78 13.22 -18.24
N LEU A 258 -13.58 13.72 -17.91
CA LEU A 258 -13.42 15.08 -17.37
C LEU A 258 -13.85 16.14 -18.40
N TRP A 259 -13.48 15.91 -19.66
CA TRP A 259 -13.81 16.84 -20.76
C TRP A 259 -15.29 16.79 -21.09
N GLU A 260 -15.89 15.62 -21.13
CA GLU A 260 -17.33 15.43 -21.34
C GLU A 260 -18.18 16.15 -20.27
N GLN A 261 -17.67 16.20 -19.04
CA GLN A 261 -18.31 16.88 -17.92
C GLN A 261 -17.95 18.38 -17.82
N GLY A 262 -17.09 18.90 -18.65
CA GLY A 262 -16.65 20.29 -18.64
C GLY A 262 -15.81 20.69 -17.41
N LEU A 263 -15.27 19.70 -16.67
CA LEU A 263 -14.56 19.94 -15.43
C LEU A 263 -13.25 20.73 -15.57
N PRO A 264 -12.43 20.54 -16.65
CA PRO A 264 -11.22 21.35 -16.84
C PRO A 264 -11.52 22.85 -17.01
N GLN A 265 -12.57 23.18 -17.76
CA GLN A 265 -13.02 24.56 -17.97
C GLN A 265 -13.52 25.17 -16.65
N ALA A 266 -14.37 24.45 -15.92
CA ALA A 266 -14.87 24.90 -14.64
C ALA A 266 -13.75 25.11 -13.60
N ALA A 267 -12.73 24.25 -13.61
CA ALA A 267 -11.56 24.40 -12.74
C ALA A 267 -10.75 25.67 -13.09
N ILE A 268 -10.52 25.94 -14.39
CA ILE A 268 -9.82 27.15 -14.85
C ILE A 268 -10.59 28.43 -14.45
N GLU A 269 -11.91 28.44 -14.63
CA GLU A 269 -12.75 29.56 -14.23
C GLU A 269 -12.69 29.82 -12.74
N ARG A 270 -12.78 28.77 -11.93
CA ARG A 270 -12.68 28.86 -10.47
C ARG A 270 -11.31 29.39 -10.01
N LEU A 271 -10.22 28.95 -10.65
CA LEU A 271 -8.87 29.47 -10.36
C LEU A 271 -8.75 30.94 -10.71
N ARG A 272 -9.36 31.37 -11.83
CA ARG A 272 -9.40 32.78 -12.26
C ARG A 272 -10.19 33.64 -11.28
N GLU A 273 -11.39 33.19 -10.89
CA GLU A 273 -12.23 33.88 -9.90
C GLU A 273 -11.54 34.01 -8.54
N SER A 274 -10.73 33.01 -8.16
CA SER A 274 -9.97 32.99 -6.90
C SER A 274 -8.65 33.77 -6.95
N GLY A 275 -8.29 34.38 -8.11
CA GLY A 275 -7.09 35.21 -8.28
C GLY A 275 -5.78 34.40 -8.40
N PHE A 276 -5.86 33.11 -8.74
CA PHE A 276 -4.69 32.26 -8.99
C PHE A 276 -4.28 32.23 -10.49
N LEU A 277 -5.09 32.82 -11.36
CA LEU A 277 -4.83 32.99 -12.79
C LEU A 277 -5.08 34.43 -13.20
#